data_c46c8cf06901fae01de2d6a0cacf8fd2
#
_entry.id   c46c8cf06901fae01de2d6a0cacf8fd2
#
_cell.length_a   1.000
_cell.length_b   1.000
_cell.length_c   1.000
_cell.angle_alpha   90.00
_cell.angle_beta   90.00
_cell.angle_gamma   90.00
#
_symmetry.space_group_name_H-M   'P 1'
#
loop_
_entity.id
_entity.type
_entity.pdbx_description
1 polymer ?
#
loop_
_entity_poly.entity_id
_entity_poly.type
_entity_poly.pdbx_seq_one_letter_code
_entity_poly.pdbx_strand_id
1 'polypeptide(L)'
;AARLELVEAVQGAAAKTPETDLVTAVSLASRMLSAGTADNKVLIIRHSGVNTAVASLPMQDLDLLNSDPAKLLDQLDAAAMLPQLNGVAVEFYGLGDVAGSQGTLSAQQVQWLKSFWQAFFDRTGANVTFHTDIVSGDALNNGHTVTPLAAAGAPTFVKVSAEQVAFQPDSTTFLDEAAARAALNGLAEQLKGTSAAHYIVAGSTAQVDNASREGAQPLSLARAQAVR
;
A
#
# COMPACT_ATOMS: atom_id res chain seq x y z
N ALA A 1 -28.36 27.11 7.63
CA ALA A 1 -27.91 26.81 8.99
C ALA A 1 -26.98 25.59 8.97
N ALA A 2 -27.43 24.35 8.75
CA ALA A 2 -26.61 23.13 8.83
C ALA A 2 -25.32 23.15 7.99
N ARG A 3 -25.33 23.72 6.77
CA ARG A 3 -24.14 23.82 5.93
C ARG A 3 -23.06 24.75 6.51
N LEU A 4 -23.49 25.86 7.14
CA LEU A 4 -22.57 26.80 7.79
C LEU A 4 -21.96 26.17 9.04
N GLU A 5 -22.75 25.49 9.85
CA GLU A 5 -22.31 24.78 11.04
C GLU A 5 -21.28 23.68 10.70
N LEU A 6 -21.49 22.96 9.59
CA LEU A 6 -20.51 21.97 9.10
C LEU A 6 -19.20 22.63 8.68
N VAL A 7 -19.27 23.75 7.95
CA VAL A 7 -18.07 24.48 7.52
C VAL A 7 -17.29 25.01 8.73
N GLU A 8 -17.96 25.59 9.69
CA GLU A 8 -17.34 26.08 10.93
C GLU A 8 -16.73 24.96 11.75
N ALA A 9 -17.42 23.81 11.86
CA ALA A 9 -16.88 22.62 12.54
C ALA A 9 -15.62 22.07 11.86
N VAL A 10 -15.60 22.01 10.52
CA VAL A 10 -14.42 21.56 9.77
C VAL A 10 -13.27 22.55 9.87
N GLN A 11 -13.55 23.86 9.79
CA GLN A 11 -12.52 24.90 9.92
C GLN A 11 -11.94 24.99 11.34
N GLY A 12 -12.75 24.69 12.35
CA GLY A 12 -12.32 24.65 13.76
C GLY A 12 -11.68 23.32 14.17
N ALA A 13 -11.68 22.32 13.30
CA ALA A 13 -11.09 21.03 13.62
C ALA A 13 -9.56 21.13 13.69
N ALA A 14 -9.00 20.73 14.83
CA ALA A 14 -7.57 20.68 15.04
C ALA A 14 -7.18 19.32 15.63
N ALA A 15 -6.01 18.82 15.26
CA ALA A 15 -5.47 17.62 15.88
C ALA A 15 -5.21 17.88 17.38
N LYS A 16 -5.59 16.92 18.21
CA LYS A 16 -5.42 16.98 19.67
C LYS A 16 -4.35 16.01 20.17
N THR A 17 -3.96 15.09 19.32
CA THR A 17 -2.96 14.04 19.60
C THR A 17 -2.02 13.91 18.41
N PRO A 18 -0.79 13.43 18.63
CA PRO A 18 0.18 13.28 17.55
C PRO A 18 -0.18 12.17 16.54
N GLU A 19 -0.84 11.11 16.99
CA GLU A 19 -1.13 9.95 16.14
C GLU A 19 -2.53 10.01 15.52
N THR A 20 -2.73 9.30 14.42
CA THR A 20 -4.01 9.20 13.73
C THR A 20 -4.67 7.84 13.98
N ASP A 21 -5.97 7.85 14.31
CA ASP A 21 -6.75 6.63 14.58
C ASP A 21 -8.02 6.60 13.71
N LEU A 22 -7.84 6.21 12.45
CA LEU A 22 -8.94 6.13 11.51
C LEU A 22 -9.89 4.96 11.84
N VAL A 23 -9.36 3.85 12.36
CA VAL A 23 -10.18 2.69 12.77
C VAL A 23 -11.19 3.08 13.84
N THR A 24 -10.73 3.74 14.90
CA THR A 24 -11.61 4.23 15.97
C THR A 24 -12.55 5.32 15.47
N ALA A 25 -12.08 6.22 14.60
CA ALA A 25 -12.93 7.27 14.03
C ALA A 25 -14.08 6.70 13.20
N VAL A 26 -13.81 5.68 12.38
CA VAL A 26 -14.86 4.99 11.61
C VAL A 26 -15.83 4.24 12.54
N SER A 27 -15.33 3.62 13.61
CA SER A 27 -16.18 2.98 14.62
C SER A 27 -17.10 3.97 15.33
N LEU A 28 -16.60 5.16 15.63
CA LEU A 28 -17.43 6.23 16.21
C LEU A 28 -18.50 6.71 15.22
N ALA A 29 -18.09 6.96 13.96
CA ALA A 29 -19.01 7.36 12.89
C ALA A 29 -20.11 6.32 12.66
N SER A 30 -19.78 5.03 12.69
CA SER A 30 -20.75 3.93 12.58
C SER A 30 -21.84 4.01 13.64
N ARG A 31 -21.44 4.26 14.91
CA ARG A 31 -22.41 4.42 16.02
C ARG A 31 -23.31 5.63 15.81
N MET A 32 -22.75 6.75 15.35
CA MET A 32 -23.53 7.97 15.04
C MET A 32 -24.51 7.74 13.89
N LEU A 33 -24.07 7.08 12.82
CA LEU A 33 -24.92 6.74 11.68
C LEU A 33 -26.02 5.74 12.06
N SER A 34 -25.71 4.79 12.95
CA SER A 34 -26.70 3.82 13.44
C SER A 34 -27.79 4.47 14.29
N ALA A 35 -27.46 5.50 15.04
CA ALA A 35 -28.44 6.27 15.82
C ALA A 35 -29.32 7.19 14.96
N GLY A 36 -28.89 7.50 13.74
CA GLY A 36 -29.66 8.32 12.80
C GLY A 36 -30.78 7.52 12.13
N THR A 37 -31.89 8.21 11.84
CA THR A 37 -33.11 7.64 11.24
C THR A 37 -33.17 7.77 9.70
N ALA A 38 -32.16 8.37 9.08
CA ALA A 38 -32.11 8.55 7.63
C ALA A 38 -31.95 7.22 6.90
N ASP A 39 -32.69 7.06 5.80
CA ASP A 39 -32.61 5.85 4.96
C ASP A 39 -31.29 5.77 4.18
N ASN A 40 -30.79 6.91 3.72
CA ASN A 40 -29.52 7.01 3.00
C ASN A 40 -28.44 7.56 3.92
N LYS A 41 -27.40 6.78 4.15
CA LYS A 41 -26.28 7.13 5.03
C LYS A 41 -25.00 7.19 4.22
N VAL A 42 -24.29 8.31 4.36
CA VAL A 42 -23.02 8.55 3.67
C VAL A 42 -21.95 8.89 4.71
N LEU A 43 -20.82 8.24 4.65
CA LEU A 43 -19.63 8.55 5.44
C LEU A 43 -18.57 9.15 4.51
N ILE A 44 -18.24 10.41 4.72
CA ILE A 44 -17.17 11.09 4.00
C ILE A 44 -15.90 11.03 4.84
N ILE A 45 -14.86 10.42 4.29
CA ILE A 45 -13.55 10.31 4.92
C ILE A 45 -12.56 11.14 4.12
N ARG A 46 -11.83 12.01 4.82
CA ARG A 46 -10.68 12.72 4.27
C ARG A 46 -9.45 12.40 5.10
N HIS A 47 -8.64 11.47 4.59
CA HIS A 47 -7.52 10.91 5.34
C HIS A 47 -6.50 10.26 4.40
N SER A 48 -5.23 10.25 4.79
CA SER A 48 -4.17 9.55 4.02
C SER A 48 -4.32 8.02 3.98
N GLY A 49 -5.14 7.46 4.86
CA GLY A 49 -5.24 6.01 5.05
C GLY A 49 -4.13 5.42 5.95
N VAL A 50 -3.17 6.22 6.38
CA VAL A 50 -2.11 5.77 7.30
C VAL A 50 -2.60 5.89 8.74
N ASN A 51 -2.91 4.77 9.37
CA ASN A 51 -3.29 4.70 10.78
C ASN A 51 -2.06 4.47 11.63
N THR A 52 -1.83 5.32 12.63
CA THR A 52 -0.62 5.27 13.47
C THR A 52 -0.91 5.06 14.96
N ALA A 53 -2.17 4.97 15.34
CA ALA A 53 -2.55 4.74 16.73
C ALA A 53 -2.25 3.32 17.18
N VAL A 54 -1.41 3.19 18.20
CA VAL A 54 -0.97 1.90 18.75
C VAL A 54 -2.13 1.06 19.27
N ALA A 55 -3.17 1.73 19.78
CA ALA A 55 -4.32 1.05 20.38
C ALA A 55 -5.21 0.33 19.36
N SER A 56 -5.13 0.70 18.06
CA SER A 56 -5.96 0.12 17.01
C SER A 56 -5.12 -0.61 15.95
N LEU A 57 -4.41 0.14 15.13
CA LEU A 57 -3.62 -0.41 14.02
C LEU A 57 -2.36 0.43 13.82
N PRO A 58 -1.23 0.08 14.47
CA PRO A 58 0.02 0.82 14.36
C PRO A 58 0.74 0.50 13.03
N MET A 59 0.32 1.12 11.94
CA MET A 59 0.89 0.86 10.61
C MET A 59 2.37 1.23 10.53
N GLN A 60 2.87 2.15 11.37
CA GLN A 60 4.30 2.48 11.45
C GLN A 60 5.17 1.31 11.92
N ASP A 61 4.59 0.36 12.64
CA ASP A 61 5.29 -0.83 13.14
C ASP A 61 5.21 -2.00 12.15
N LEU A 62 4.50 -1.81 11.03
CA LEU A 62 4.30 -2.84 10.02
C LEU A 62 5.23 -2.62 8.83
N ASP A 63 5.79 -3.70 8.32
CA ASP A 63 6.26 -3.73 6.94
C ASP A 63 5.02 -3.87 6.02
N LEU A 64 4.47 -2.74 5.59
CA LEU A 64 3.22 -2.72 4.82
C LEU A 64 3.30 -3.60 3.58
N LEU A 65 4.44 -3.61 2.89
CA LEU A 65 4.57 -4.35 1.63
C LEU A 65 4.57 -5.87 1.84
N ASN A 66 4.95 -6.31 3.05
CA ASN A 66 5.01 -7.72 3.43
C ASN A 66 3.85 -8.15 4.33
N SER A 67 3.06 -7.18 4.80
CA SER A 67 1.89 -7.48 5.62
C SER A 67 0.71 -7.89 4.75
N ASP A 68 0.06 -8.98 5.15
CA ASP A 68 -1.17 -9.45 4.51
C ASP A 68 -2.38 -8.68 5.06
N PRO A 69 -3.09 -7.87 4.24
CA PRO A 69 -4.27 -7.15 4.67
C PRO A 69 -5.34 -8.04 5.30
N ALA A 70 -5.53 -9.26 4.80
CA ALA A 70 -6.55 -10.17 5.31
C ALA A 70 -6.25 -10.59 6.76
N LYS A 71 -5.00 -10.90 7.07
CA LYS A 71 -4.57 -11.26 8.44
C LYS A 71 -4.73 -10.11 9.43
N LEU A 72 -4.42 -8.89 8.99
CA LEU A 72 -4.63 -7.71 9.84
C LEU A 72 -6.11 -7.47 10.12
N LEU A 73 -6.96 -7.68 9.13
CA LEU A 73 -8.41 -7.59 9.31
C LEU A 73 -8.95 -8.70 10.22
N ASP A 74 -8.41 -9.91 10.16
CA ASP A 74 -8.77 -10.99 11.09
C ASP A 74 -8.39 -10.61 12.54
N GLN A 75 -7.26 -9.93 12.74
CA GLN A 75 -6.87 -9.42 14.05
C GLN A 75 -7.80 -8.32 14.56
N LEU A 76 -8.18 -7.38 13.68
CA LEU A 76 -9.15 -6.32 14.04
C LEU A 76 -10.52 -6.89 14.36
N ASP A 77 -10.97 -7.89 13.63
CA ASP A 77 -12.23 -8.59 13.88
C ASP A 77 -12.20 -9.34 15.21
N ALA A 78 -11.15 -10.10 15.46
CA ALA A 78 -10.95 -10.80 16.73
C ALA A 78 -10.90 -9.85 17.94
N ALA A 79 -10.42 -8.62 17.73
CA ALA A 79 -10.40 -7.54 18.72
C ALA A 79 -11.73 -6.76 18.81
N ALA A 80 -12.76 -7.15 18.06
CA ALA A 80 -14.04 -6.44 17.92
C ALA A 80 -13.90 -4.97 17.50
N MET A 81 -12.91 -4.67 16.66
CA MET A 81 -12.62 -3.32 16.16
C MET A 81 -13.26 -3.03 14.79
N LEU A 82 -13.86 -4.02 14.15
CA LEU A 82 -14.59 -3.80 12.89
C LEU A 82 -16.01 -3.32 13.18
N PRO A 83 -16.37 -2.08 12.75
CA PRO A 83 -17.72 -1.56 12.95
C PRO A 83 -18.72 -2.20 11.97
N GLN A 84 -20.01 -2.01 12.24
CA GLN A 84 -21.10 -2.38 11.33
C GLN A 84 -21.51 -1.14 10.51
N LEU A 85 -21.34 -1.22 9.18
CA LEU A 85 -21.65 -0.16 8.24
C LEU A 85 -22.55 -0.64 7.09
N ASN A 86 -23.42 -1.60 7.38
CA ASN A 86 -24.28 -2.21 6.36
C ASN A 86 -25.08 -1.14 5.60
N GLY A 87 -24.89 -1.10 4.27
CA GLY A 87 -25.60 -0.17 3.40
C GLY A 87 -25.13 1.28 3.46
N VAL A 88 -24.06 1.58 4.19
CA VAL A 88 -23.46 2.93 4.19
C VAL A 88 -22.59 3.11 2.96
N ALA A 89 -22.79 4.21 2.24
CA ALA A 89 -21.85 4.65 1.19
C ALA A 89 -20.67 5.36 1.84
N VAL A 90 -19.46 4.97 1.50
CA VAL A 90 -18.23 5.60 1.98
C VAL A 90 -17.52 6.30 0.84
N GLU A 91 -17.33 7.60 0.97
CA GLU A 91 -16.59 8.45 0.02
C GLU A 91 -15.22 8.77 0.64
N PHE A 92 -14.17 8.13 0.14
CA PHE A 92 -12.82 8.24 0.69
C PHE A 92 -11.96 9.15 -0.18
N TYR A 93 -11.49 10.26 0.38
CA TYR A 93 -10.64 11.27 -0.25
C TYR A 93 -9.26 11.30 0.38
N GLY A 94 -8.22 11.54 -0.43
CA GLY A 94 -6.85 11.79 0.05
C GLY A 94 -6.08 10.52 0.43
N LEU A 95 -6.51 9.34 -0.04
CA LEU A 95 -5.76 8.11 0.22
C LEU A 95 -4.33 8.21 -0.36
N GLY A 96 -3.33 8.01 0.51
CA GLY A 96 -1.92 8.16 0.16
C GLY A 96 -1.40 9.60 0.18
N ASP A 97 -2.28 10.58 0.42
CA ASP A 97 -1.89 12.00 0.54
C ASP A 97 -1.33 12.26 1.93
N VAL A 98 -0.02 12.34 2.01
CA VAL A 98 0.73 12.47 3.27
C VAL A 98 1.55 13.75 3.28
N ALA A 99 1.79 14.29 4.47
CA ALA A 99 2.56 15.53 4.66
C ALA A 99 3.35 15.51 5.98
N GLY A 100 4.19 16.51 6.17
CA GLY A 100 4.92 16.72 7.42
C GLY A 100 5.98 15.65 7.67
N SER A 101 5.93 15.01 8.83
CA SER A 101 6.88 13.97 9.25
C SER A 101 6.70 12.66 8.46
N GLN A 102 5.52 12.42 7.90
CA GLN A 102 5.26 11.27 7.04
C GLN A 102 5.85 11.54 5.65
N GLY A 103 6.92 10.85 5.29
CA GLY A 103 7.52 10.93 3.95
C GLY A 103 6.57 10.45 2.85
N THR A 104 6.85 10.83 1.62
CA THR A 104 6.07 10.41 0.44
C THR A 104 5.98 8.89 0.36
N LEU A 105 4.77 8.38 0.21
CA LEU A 105 4.52 6.94 0.05
C LEU A 105 4.89 6.49 -1.36
N SER A 106 5.42 5.28 -1.46
CA SER A 106 5.60 4.63 -2.76
C SER A 106 4.25 4.23 -3.36
N ALA A 107 4.18 4.08 -4.67
CA ALA A 107 2.98 3.61 -5.35
C ALA A 107 2.50 2.24 -4.82
N GLN A 108 3.42 1.38 -4.40
CA GLN A 108 3.11 0.08 -3.81
C GLN A 108 2.48 0.22 -2.42
N GLN A 109 2.97 1.14 -1.59
CA GLN A 109 2.36 1.44 -0.29
C GLN A 109 0.96 2.02 -0.44
N VAL A 110 0.75 2.93 -1.39
CA VAL A 110 -0.58 3.49 -1.69
C VAL A 110 -1.53 2.39 -2.18
N GLN A 111 -1.06 1.49 -3.05
CA GLN A 111 -1.86 0.36 -3.52
C GLN A 111 -2.20 -0.62 -2.38
N TRP A 112 -1.26 -0.86 -1.47
CA TRP A 112 -1.50 -1.67 -0.29
C TRP A 112 -2.57 -1.04 0.61
N LEU A 113 -2.46 0.26 0.90
CA LEU A 113 -3.46 1.01 1.68
C LEU A 113 -4.84 0.91 1.03
N LYS A 114 -4.92 1.08 -0.29
CA LYS A 114 -6.18 0.95 -1.02
C LYS A 114 -6.79 -0.44 -0.86
N SER A 115 -5.98 -1.48 -1.02
CA SER A 115 -6.42 -2.88 -0.86
C SER A 115 -6.89 -3.18 0.56
N PHE A 116 -6.16 -2.68 1.56
CA PHE A 116 -6.52 -2.83 2.97
C PHE A 116 -7.85 -2.14 3.29
N TRP A 117 -8.00 -0.86 2.94
CA TRP A 117 -9.24 -0.12 3.24
C TRP A 117 -10.43 -0.61 2.42
N GLN A 118 -10.23 -1.06 1.19
CA GLN A 118 -11.29 -1.74 0.43
C GLN A 118 -11.79 -2.96 1.20
N ALA A 119 -10.90 -3.86 1.57
CA ALA A 119 -11.26 -5.07 2.30
C ALA A 119 -11.84 -4.79 3.70
N PHE A 120 -11.37 -3.71 4.37
CA PHE A 120 -11.94 -3.25 5.64
C PHE A 120 -13.42 -2.86 5.47
N PHE A 121 -13.72 -2.02 4.49
CA PHE A 121 -15.10 -1.57 4.25
C PHE A 121 -16.00 -2.69 3.74
N ASP A 122 -15.49 -3.57 2.90
CA ASP A 122 -16.21 -4.77 2.46
C ASP A 122 -16.63 -5.65 3.66
N ARG A 123 -15.72 -5.88 4.62
CA ARG A 123 -16.02 -6.65 5.84
C ARG A 123 -17.01 -5.95 6.76
N THR A 124 -17.05 -4.63 6.77
CA THR A 124 -18.01 -3.85 7.56
C THR A 124 -19.39 -3.71 6.91
N GLY A 125 -19.55 -4.20 5.66
CA GLY A 125 -20.79 -4.12 4.89
C GLY A 125 -21.04 -2.77 4.23
N ALA A 126 -20.01 -1.91 4.13
CA ALA A 126 -20.07 -0.63 3.44
C ALA A 126 -19.68 -0.75 1.96
N ASN A 127 -20.14 0.23 1.17
CA ASN A 127 -19.68 0.40 -0.22
C ASN A 127 -18.73 1.60 -0.27
N VAL A 128 -17.42 1.36 -0.52
CA VAL A 128 -16.43 2.44 -0.57
C VAL A 128 -16.09 2.85 -1.98
N THR A 129 -16.02 4.17 -2.20
CA THR A 129 -15.48 4.80 -3.41
C THR A 129 -14.24 5.60 -3.03
N PHE A 130 -13.11 5.32 -3.68
CA PHE A 130 -11.87 6.09 -3.50
C PHE A 130 -11.77 7.18 -4.56
N HIS A 131 -11.62 8.41 -4.11
CA HIS A 131 -11.43 9.58 -4.96
C HIS A 131 -9.95 9.92 -5.06
N THR A 132 -9.50 10.18 -6.28
CA THR A 132 -8.10 10.54 -6.60
C THR A 132 -7.89 12.04 -6.72
N ASP A 133 -8.92 12.83 -6.43
CA ASP A 133 -8.82 14.28 -6.52
C ASP A 133 -7.77 14.80 -5.55
N ILE A 134 -6.76 15.44 -6.11
CA ILE A 134 -5.73 16.09 -5.32
C ILE A 134 -6.36 17.29 -4.64
N VAL A 135 -6.41 17.26 -3.34
CA VAL A 135 -6.82 18.42 -2.58
C VAL A 135 -5.59 19.30 -2.36
N SER A 136 -5.45 20.29 -3.22
CA SER A 136 -4.43 21.32 -3.04
C SER A 136 -4.78 22.22 -1.87
N GLY A 137 -3.82 22.48 -1.00
CA GLY A 137 -3.92 23.40 0.13
C GLY A 137 -2.65 23.36 0.95
N ASP A 138 -2.35 24.43 1.64
CA ASP A 138 -1.21 24.45 2.54
C ASP A 138 -1.43 23.46 3.70
N ALA A 139 -0.37 22.74 4.08
CA ALA A 139 -0.40 21.85 5.22
C ALA A 139 -0.72 22.66 6.49
N LEU A 140 -1.77 22.28 7.20
CA LEU A 140 -2.08 22.88 8.50
C LEU A 140 -1.00 22.46 9.50
N ASN A 141 -0.21 23.43 9.95
CA ASN A 141 0.73 23.20 11.04
C ASN A 141 -0.04 23.28 12.38
N ASN A 142 -0.39 22.13 12.93
CA ASN A 142 -1.13 22.02 14.18
C ASN A 142 -0.24 21.69 15.39
N GLY A 143 1.08 21.70 15.24
CA GLY A 143 2.02 21.42 16.33
C GLY A 143 2.13 19.94 16.72
N HIS A 144 1.43 19.03 16.05
CA HIS A 144 1.49 17.59 16.27
C HIS A 144 2.15 16.89 15.09
N THR A 145 2.96 15.88 15.39
CA THR A 145 3.61 15.02 14.38
C THR A 145 3.17 13.59 14.58
N VAL A 146 2.96 12.88 13.48
CA VAL A 146 2.72 11.43 13.49
C VAL A 146 4.04 10.68 13.40
N THR A 147 4.09 9.48 13.95
CA THR A 147 5.21 8.55 13.71
C THR A 147 5.16 8.10 12.26
N PRO A 148 6.21 8.36 11.46
CA PRO A 148 6.19 7.99 10.05
C PRO A 148 6.22 6.47 9.87
N LEU A 149 5.61 6.00 8.79
CA LEU A 149 5.81 4.63 8.34
C LEU A 149 7.30 4.38 8.13
N ALA A 150 7.75 3.15 8.41
CA ALA A 150 9.08 2.74 8.02
C ALA A 150 9.26 3.03 6.52
N ALA A 151 10.33 3.74 6.17
CA ALA A 151 10.64 4.01 4.79
C ALA A 151 10.71 2.64 4.08
N ALA A 152 9.92 2.44 3.04
CA ALA A 152 10.13 1.31 2.16
C ALA A 152 11.60 1.45 1.71
N GLY A 153 12.44 0.50 2.09
CA GLY A 153 13.85 0.56 1.76
C GLY A 153 13.97 0.84 0.26
N ALA A 154 14.83 1.78 -0.12
CA ALA A 154 15.04 2.09 -1.53
C ALA A 154 15.28 0.76 -2.26
N PRO A 155 14.61 0.50 -3.40
CA PRO A 155 14.77 -0.76 -4.09
C PRO A 155 16.25 -0.95 -4.44
N THR A 156 16.85 -2.00 -3.90
CA THR A 156 18.22 -2.35 -4.24
C THR A 156 18.21 -3.12 -5.55
N PHE A 157 18.78 -2.52 -6.59
CA PHE A 157 18.92 -3.19 -7.88
C PHE A 157 20.21 -4.01 -7.88
N VAL A 158 20.07 -5.32 -8.02
CA VAL A 158 21.21 -6.19 -8.30
C VAL A 158 21.15 -6.59 -9.76
N LYS A 159 22.14 -6.16 -10.53
CA LYS A 159 22.25 -6.52 -11.94
C LYS A 159 23.05 -7.81 -12.07
N VAL A 160 22.42 -8.85 -12.58
CA VAL A 160 23.09 -10.08 -12.99
C VAL A 160 23.53 -9.90 -14.46
N SER A 161 24.83 -9.96 -14.70
CA SER A 161 25.37 -9.78 -16.05
C SER A 161 25.25 -11.06 -16.89
N ALA A 162 25.36 -10.91 -18.21
CA ALA A 162 25.41 -12.05 -19.11
C ALA A 162 26.66 -12.95 -18.92
N GLU A 163 27.68 -12.44 -18.25
CA GLU A 163 28.87 -13.24 -17.87
C GLU A 163 28.57 -14.17 -16.70
N GLN A 164 27.65 -13.79 -15.83
CA GLN A 164 27.23 -14.56 -14.67
C GLN A 164 26.12 -15.56 -15.00
N VAL A 165 25.13 -15.12 -15.78
CA VAL A 165 23.98 -15.94 -16.19
C VAL A 165 23.71 -15.69 -17.68
N ALA A 166 24.10 -16.61 -18.52
CA ALA A 166 23.89 -16.59 -19.96
C ALA A 166 22.86 -17.63 -20.38
N PHE A 167 22.03 -17.28 -21.35
CA PHE A 167 21.11 -18.20 -22.00
C PHE A 167 21.56 -18.52 -23.41
N GLN A 168 21.22 -19.69 -23.88
CA GLN A 168 21.37 -20.03 -25.29
C GLN A 168 20.53 -19.07 -26.15
N PRO A 169 20.93 -18.82 -27.42
CA PRO A 169 20.14 -18.00 -28.32
C PRO A 169 18.67 -18.49 -28.39
N ASP A 170 17.73 -17.54 -28.33
CA ASP A 170 16.27 -17.76 -28.41
C ASP A 170 15.73 -18.89 -27.50
N SER A 171 16.38 -19.08 -26.33
CA SER A 171 16.09 -20.17 -25.41
C SER A 171 16.06 -19.65 -23.95
N THR A 172 15.43 -20.44 -23.09
CA THR A 172 15.47 -20.32 -21.62
C THR A 172 16.50 -21.26 -20.98
N THR A 173 17.24 -22.03 -21.80
CA THR A 173 18.29 -22.94 -21.35
C THR A 173 19.54 -22.14 -21.06
N PHE A 174 20.15 -22.36 -19.90
CA PHE A 174 21.42 -21.72 -19.57
C PHE A 174 22.55 -22.24 -20.50
N LEU A 175 23.45 -21.34 -20.87
CA LEU A 175 24.63 -21.68 -21.65
C LEU A 175 25.59 -22.56 -20.82
N ASP A 176 25.75 -22.22 -19.54
CA ASP A 176 26.44 -23.02 -18.53
C ASP A 176 25.54 -23.06 -17.27
N GLU A 177 24.87 -24.18 -17.05
CA GLU A 177 23.97 -24.37 -15.95
C GLU A 177 24.68 -24.36 -14.60
N ALA A 178 25.87 -24.90 -14.51
CA ALA A 178 26.63 -24.98 -13.26
C ALA A 178 27.09 -23.60 -12.82
N ALA A 179 27.64 -22.81 -13.75
CA ALA A 179 28.04 -21.44 -13.49
C ALA A 179 26.84 -20.54 -13.14
N ALA A 180 25.73 -20.66 -13.86
CA ALA A 180 24.50 -19.91 -13.57
C ALA A 180 23.95 -20.23 -12.18
N ARG A 181 23.88 -21.50 -11.78
CA ARG A 181 23.43 -21.92 -10.44
C ARG A 181 24.36 -21.39 -9.35
N ALA A 182 25.67 -21.43 -9.55
CA ALA A 182 26.62 -20.90 -8.56
C ALA A 182 26.44 -19.40 -8.37
N ALA A 183 26.27 -18.63 -9.45
CA ALA A 183 26.03 -17.19 -9.39
C ALA A 183 24.71 -16.86 -8.71
N LEU A 184 23.63 -17.56 -9.05
CA LEU A 184 22.31 -17.34 -8.48
C LEU A 184 22.23 -17.74 -6.99
N ASN A 185 22.90 -18.83 -6.60
CA ASN A 185 22.99 -19.23 -5.19
C ASN A 185 23.78 -18.18 -4.37
N GLY A 186 24.87 -17.65 -4.91
CA GLY A 186 25.60 -16.56 -4.26
C GLY A 186 24.76 -15.32 -4.06
N LEU A 187 23.94 -14.97 -5.06
CA LEU A 187 22.98 -13.88 -4.95
C LEU A 187 21.88 -14.17 -3.91
N ALA A 188 21.33 -15.39 -3.90
CA ALA A 188 20.31 -15.79 -2.93
C ALA A 188 20.83 -15.71 -1.49
N GLU A 189 22.08 -16.10 -1.24
CA GLU A 189 22.69 -15.96 0.08
C GLU A 189 22.88 -14.49 0.50
N GLN A 190 23.26 -13.61 -0.44
CA GLN A 190 23.33 -12.17 -0.17
C GLN A 190 21.96 -11.58 0.17
N LEU A 191 20.91 -12.04 -0.54
CA LEU A 191 19.54 -11.55 -0.33
C LEU A 191 18.92 -12.06 0.97
N LYS A 192 19.29 -13.25 1.46
CA LYS A 192 18.83 -13.76 2.77
C LYS A 192 19.22 -12.86 3.95
N GLY A 193 20.32 -12.12 3.83
CA GLY A 193 20.75 -11.16 4.84
C GLY A 193 20.03 -9.81 4.79
N THR A 194 19.16 -9.59 3.81
CA THR A 194 18.39 -8.35 3.69
C THR A 194 17.00 -8.54 4.30
N SER A 195 16.47 -7.50 4.94
CA SER A 195 15.10 -7.50 5.47
C SER A 195 14.02 -7.41 4.39
N ALA A 196 14.41 -7.36 3.12
CA ALA A 196 13.47 -7.27 2.02
C ALA A 196 12.78 -8.63 1.78
N ALA A 197 11.46 -8.64 1.88
CA ALA A 197 10.67 -9.86 1.74
C ALA A 197 10.16 -10.10 0.31
N HIS A 198 10.35 -9.16 -0.60
CA HIS A 198 9.92 -9.29 -1.99
C HIS A 198 11.05 -8.97 -2.97
N TYR A 199 11.23 -9.87 -3.92
CA TYR A 199 12.19 -9.71 -5.00
C TYR A 199 11.45 -9.74 -6.34
N ILE A 200 11.74 -8.77 -7.19
CA ILE A 200 11.24 -8.74 -8.56
C ILE A 200 12.40 -9.16 -9.46
N VAL A 201 12.24 -10.28 -10.16
CA VAL A 201 13.18 -10.71 -11.19
C VAL A 201 12.71 -10.13 -12.51
N ALA A 202 13.51 -9.23 -13.10
CA ALA A 202 13.25 -8.67 -14.41
C ALA A 202 14.28 -9.23 -15.41
N GLY A 203 13.78 -9.92 -16.43
CA GLY A 203 14.60 -10.36 -17.57
C GLY A 203 14.65 -9.28 -18.65
N SER A 204 15.81 -9.13 -19.30
CA SER A 204 15.93 -8.33 -20.51
C SER A 204 16.56 -9.16 -21.62
N THR A 205 16.14 -8.93 -22.87
CA THR A 205 16.77 -9.48 -24.07
C THR A 205 17.49 -8.38 -24.80
N ALA A 206 18.60 -8.71 -25.47
CA ALA A 206 19.25 -7.75 -26.36
C ALA A 206 18.28 -7.36 -27.49
N GLN A 207 18.19 -6.08 -27.77
CA GLN A 207 17.46 -5.61 -28.93
C GLN A 207 18.33 -5.85 -30.18
N VAL A 208 17.89 -6.73 -31.07
CA VAL A 208 18.53 -6.88 -32.38
C VAL A 208 17.78 -5.94 -33.34
N ASP A 209 18.51 -5.25 -34.19
CA ASP A 209 17.93 -4.42 -35.26
C ASP A 209 16.98 -5.27 -36.08
N ASN A 210 15.69 -5.01 -36.04
CA ASN A 210 14.55 -5.70 -36.66
C ASN A 210 13.75 -6.69 -35.77
N ALA A 211 14.06 -6.89 -34.50
CA ALA A 211 13.17 -7.65 -33.63
C ALA A 211 11.99 -6.78 -33.15
N SER A 212 10.78 -7.26 -33.37
CA SER A 212 9.60 -6.59 -32.83
C SER A 212 9.59 -6.66 -31.28
N ARG A 213 9.19 -5.60 -30.63
CA ARG A 213 8.99 -5.57 -29.17
C ARG A 213 8.09 -6.72 -28.67
N GLU A 214 7.13 -7.13 -29.48
CA GLU A 214 6.17 -8.21 -29.21
C GLU A 214 6.82 -9.59 -29.12
N GLY A 215 7.88 -9.86 -29.91
CA GLY A 215 8.61 -11.12 -29.86
C GLY A 215 9.61 -11.21 -28.68
N ALA A 216 10.14 -10.08 -28.22
CA ALA A 216 11.13 -10.05 -27.14
C ALA A 216 10.54 -10.21 -25.74
N GLN A 217 9.31 -9.75 -25.52
CA GLN A 217 8.66 -9.81 -24.20
C GLN A 217 8.41 -11.23 -23.68
N PRO A 218 7.86 -12.18 -24.44
CA PRO A 218 7.65 -13.55 -23.97
C PRO A 218 8.95 -14.24 -23.56
N LEU A 219 10.02 -14.05 -24.34
CA LEU A 219 11.31 -14.64 -24.04
C LEU A 219 11.96 -14.03 -22.80
N SER A 220 11.87 -12.72 -22.63
CA SER A 220 12.40 -12.04 -21.45
C SER A 220 11.66 -12.47 -20.17
N LEU A 221 10.35 -12.62 -20.24
CA LEU A 221 9.55 -13.15 -19.13
C LEU A 221 9.91 -14.61 -18.81
N ALA A 222 10.01 -15.45 -19.83
CA ALA A 222 10.36 -16.86 -19.66
C ALA A 222 11.76 -17.03 -19.05
N ARG A 223 12.74 -16.18 -19.43
CA ARG A 223 14.08 -16.15 -18.83
C ARG A 223 14.04 -15.67 -17.37
N ALA A 224 13.25 -14.67 -17.05
CA ALA A 224 13.05 -14.23 -15.66
C ALA A 224 12.43 -15.35 -14.80
N GLN A 225 11.51 -16.13 -15.35
CA GLN A 225 10.93 -17.29 -14.68
C GLN A 225 11.93 -18.44 -14.47
N ALA A 226 12.85 -18.66 -15.44
CA ALA A 226 13.88 -19.69 -15.33
C ALA A 226 14.93 -19.38 -14.24
N VAL A 227 15.08 -18.12 -13.86
CA VAL A 227 16.00 -17.66 -12.80
C VAL A 227 15.34 -17.69 -11.41
N ARG A 228 14.03 -17.69 -11.35
CA ARG A 228 13.25 -17.68 -10.10
C ARG A 228 13.29 -19.04 -9.38
#